data_30517e6e618f24ee0846f46b7b0247b6
#
_entry.id   30517e6e618f24ee0846f46b7b0247b6
#
_cell.length_a   1.000
_cell.length_b   1.000
_cell.length_c   1.000
_cell.angle_alpha   90.00
_cell.angle_beta   90.00
_cell.angle_gamma   90.00
#
_symmetry.space_group_name_H-M   'P 1'
#
loop_
_entity.id
_entity.type
_entity.pdbx_description
1 polymer ?
#
loop_
_entity_poly.entity_id
_entity_poly.type
_entity_poly.pdbx_seq_one_letter_code
_entity_poly.pdbx_strand_id
1 'polypeptide(L)'
;VNEQLSFDLGDQLPWAKSLAVFDLETTGLDLEQARIVTACAVAIDEQGQVTGSNIEWLADPGIEIPVAASNVHGVTTEIARARGRNSKEVVSEILETLRGFFSAGIPVVAYNAPYDFTILHHEALRNGLEPLSDPMPIIDPLVLDKFVDQYRSGKRTLQIAASVYGVQLSDAHNATADAIAAGKVAQAIALKHAAKLPSDVFELHDLQKVWSVSQDDSYEIFRRKSSPDFTVVRGWPVKL
;
A
#
# COMPACT_ATOMS: atom_id res chain seq x y z
N VAL A 1 19.28 1.29 44.02
CA VAL A 1 19.67 0.43 42.88
C VAL A 1 18.54 0.52 41.90
N ASN A 2 18.70 1.36 40.87
CA ASN A 2 17.75 1.47 39.76
C ASN A 2 18.04 0.31 38.81
N GLU A 3 17.20 -0.72 38.82
CA GLU A 3 17.13 -1.68 37.74
C GLU A 3 16.49 -0.96 36.54
N GLN A 4 17.33 -0.52 35.63
CA GLN A 4 16.96 -0.09 34.30
C GLN A 4 16.53 -1.36 33.56
N LEU A 5 15.20 -1.59 33.45
CA LEU A 5 14.64 -2.62 32.58
C LEU A 5 15.11 -2.26 31.15
N SER A 6 16.18 -2.89 30.71
CA SER A 6 16.52 -2.96 29.30
C SER A 6 15.42 -3.79 28.64
N PHE A 7 14.47 -3.14 27.97
CA PHE A 7 13.67 -3.81 26.97
C PHE A 7 14.65 -4.28 25.91
N ASP A 8 14.87 -5.58 25.88
CA ASP A 8 15.49 -6.25 24.75
C ASP A 8 14.54 -6.03 23.58
N LEU A 9 14.83 -5.00 22.79
CA LEU A 9 14.15 -4.75 21.52
C LEU A 9 14.57 -5.93 20.65
N GLY A 10 13.75 -6.98 20.62
CA GLY A 10 13.99 -8.17 19.82
C GLY A 10 14.45 -7.74 18.42
N ASP A 11 15.41 -8.47 17.85
CA ASP A 11 15.95 -8.16 16.52
C ASP A 11 14.81 -7.93 15.54
N GLN A 12 14.83 -6.75 14.91
CA GLN A 12 13.84 -6.38 13.89
C GLN A 12 13.82 -7.46 12.80
N LEU A 13 12.64 -7.89 12.38
CA LEU A 13 12.51 -8.87 11.31
C LEU A 13 13.31 -8.44 10.07
N PRO A 14 14.08 -9.33 9.45
CA PRO A 14 15.02 -8.98 8.37
C PRO A 14 14.38 -8.16 7.26
N TRP A 15 13.15 -8.49 6.87
CA TRP A 15 12.43 -7.82 5.80
C TRP A 15 12.03 -6.37 6.15
N ALA A 16 11.96 -6.01 7.43
CA ALA A 16 11.59 -4.67 7.85
C ALA A 16 12.76 -3.66 7.84
N LYS A 17 13.98 -4.12 7.58
CA LYS A 17 15.18 -3.26 7.57
C LYS A 17 15.32 -2.41 6.32
N SER A 18 14.79 -2.89 5.20
CA SER A 18 14.81 -2.15 3.92
C SER A 18 13.54 -2.45 3.16
N LEU A 19 12.77 -1.44 2.88
CA LEU A 19 11.46 -1.52 2.22
C LEU A 19 11.41 -0.54 1.06
N ALA A 20 10.75 -0.92 -0.01
CA ALA A 20 10.19 0.04 -0.95
C ALA A 20 8.75 0.33 -0.54
N VAL A 21 8.32 1.58 -0.55
CA VAL A 21 6.96 1.98 -0.24
C VAL A 21 6.30 2.53 -1.50
N PHE A 22 5.04 2.20 -1.73
CA PHE A 22 4.30 2.54 -2.94
C PHE A 22 2.88 2.97 -2.60
N ASP A 23 2.40 4.03 -3.25
CA ASP A 23 1.05 4.55 -3.09
C ASP A 23 0.60 5.28 -4.35
N LEU A 24 -0.70 5.25 -4.62
CA LEU A 24 -1.36 5.91 -5.75
C LEU A 24 -2.48 6.84 -5.26
N GLU A 25 -2.53 8.04 -5.85
CA GLU A 25 -3.75 8.85 -5.85
C GLU A 25 -4.43 8.77 -7.22
N THR A 26 -5.74 8.67 -7.22
CA THR A 26 -6.48 8.31 -8.43
C THR A 26 -7.75 9.13 -8.62
N THR A 27 -8.39 8.97 -9.77
CA THR A 27 -9.66 9.64 -10.08
C THR A 27 -10.85 9.09 -9.30
N GLY A 28 -10.71 7.99 -8.53
CA GLY A 28 -11.81 7.40 -7.75
C GLY A 28 -11.51 6.01 -7.22
N LEU A 29 -12.55 5.35 -6.69
CA LEU A 29 -12.42 4.08 -5.96
C LEU A 29 -12.76 2.83 -6.80
N ASP A 30 -13.20 3.00 -8.03
CA ASP A 30 -13.49 1.88 -8.93
C ASP A 30 -12.17 1.32 -9.47
N LEU A 31 -11.84 0.10 -9.08
CA LEU A 31 -10.55 -0.52 -9.37
C LEU A 31 -10.29 -0.71 -10.86
N GLU A 32 -11.36 -0.88 -11.67
CA GLU A 32 -11.24 -1.07 -13.11
C GLU A 32 -11.22 0.25 -13.89
N GLN A 33 -11.97 1.26 -13.41
CA GLN A 33 -12.20 2.50 -14.15
C GLN A 33 -11.34 3.67 -13.68
N ALA A 34 -10.86 3.64 -12.43
CA ALA A 34 -10.00 4.69 -11.90
C ALA A 34 -8.72 4.85 -12.72
N ARG A 35 -8.24 6.08 -12.78
CA ARG A 35 -7.00 6.46 -13.48
C ARG A 35 -6.00 6.99 -12.47
N ILE A 36 -4.73 6.71 -12.69
CA ILE A 36 -3.65 7.26 -11.89
C ILE A 36 -3.55 8.76 -12.10
N VAL A 37 -3.51 9.52 -11.01
CA VAL A 37 -3.28 10.97 -10.97
C VAL A 37 -1.87 11.25 -10.44
N THR A 38 -1.53 10.74 -9.25
CA THR A 38 -0.17 10.78 -8.74
C THR A 38 0.27 9.40 -8.25
N ALA A 39 1.56 9.18 -8.20
CA ALA A 39 2.16 7.99 -7.64
C ALA A 39 3.45 8.35 -6.91
N CYS A 40 3.81 7.53 -5.92
CA CYS A 40 5.10 7.58 -5.26
C CYS A 40 5.67 6.17 -5.11
N ALA A 41 6.96 6.03 -5.38
CA ALA A 41 7.72 4.84 -5.02
C ALA A 41 9.09 5.25 -4.48
N VAL A 42 9.41 4.85 -3.25
CA VAL A 42 10.65 5.24 -2.58
C VAL A 42 11.14 4.14 -1.64
N ALA A 43 12.47 3.98 -1.53
CA ALA A 43 13.06 3.09 -0.55
C ALA A 43 13.22 3.79 0.81
N ILE A 44 12.97 3.04 1.88
CA ILE A 44 13.20 3.48 3.26
C ILE A 44 14.09 2.47 4.00
N ASP A 45 14.88 2.99 4.93
CA ASP A 45 15.72 2.20 5.83
C ASP A 45 14.95 1.68 7.06
N GLU A 46 15.66 1.03 7.96
CA GLU A 46 15.11 0.46 9.20
C GLU A 46 14.55 1.50 10.18
N GLN A 47 14.93 2.77 10.05
CA GLN A 47 14.38 3.90 10.81
C GLN A 47 13.20 4.58 10.08
N GLY A 48 12.80 4.08 8.90
CA GLY A 48 11.77 4.67 8.07
C GLY A 48 12.21 6.00 7.42
N GLN A 49 13.53 6.18 7.25
CA GLN A 49 14.08 7.33 6.53
C GLN A 49 14.25 6.99 5.06
N VAL A 50 13.93 7.95 4.20
CA VAL A 50 14.08 7.79 2.75
C VAL A 50 15.55 7.57 2.40
N THR A 51 15.80 6.52 1.61
CA THR A 51 17.10 6.19 1.07
C THR A 51 17.07 6.33 -0.46
N GLY A 52 18.03 7.08 -1.01
CA GLY A 52 18.09 7.34 -2.45
C GLY A 52 17.16 8.45 -2.92
N SER A 53 16.80 8.41 -4.19
CA SER A 53 15.92 9.41 -4.80
C SER A 53 14.46 9.08 -4.53
N ASN A 54 13.70 10.07 -4.08
CA ASN A 54 12.24 9.99 -4.07
C ASN A 54 11.74 10.05 -5.52
N ILE A 55 10.95 9.07 -5.91
CA ILE A 55 10.36 9.04 -7.25
C ILE A 55 8.87 9.34 -7.11
N GLU A 56 8.49 10.51 -7.60
CA GLU A 56 7.10 10.97 -7.65
C GLU A 56 6.69 11.19 -9.09
N TRP A 57 5.45 10.83 -9.39
CA TRP A 57 4.85 11.06 -10.70
C TRP A 57 3.57 11.86 -10.57
N LEU A 58 3.35 12.74 -11.53
CA LEU A 58 2.08 13.39 -11.81
C LEU A 58 1.71 13.05 -13.25
N ALA A 59 0.58 12.34 -13.41
CA ALA A 59 0.03 11.98 -14.71
C ALA A 59 -1.14 12.89 -15.10
N ASP A 60 -1.31 13.13 -16.39
CA ASP A 60 -2.60 13.52 -16.95
C ASP A 60 -3.42 12.26 -17.18
N PRO A 61 -4.51 12.03 -16.40
CA PRO A 61 -5.33 10.82 -16.54
C PRO A 61 -6.13 10.76 -17.85
N GLY A 62 -6.11 11.82 -18.66
CA GLY A 62 -6.86 11.92 -19.90
C GLY A 62 -8.38 12.05 -19.74
N ILE A 63 -8.86 12.11 -18.51
CA ILE A 63 -10.28 12.28 -18.15
C ILE A 63 -10.42 13.37 -17.10
N GLU A 64 -11.64 13.80 -16.83
CA GLU A 64 -11.93 14.72 -15.73
C GLU A 64 -11.67 14.04 -14.36
N ILE A 65 -10.99 14.73 -13.46
CA ILE A 65 -10.80 14.30 -12.09
C ILE A 65 -12.02 14.76 -11.28
N PRO A 66 -12.83 13.83 -10.71
CA PRO A 66 -13.97 14.21 -9.91
C PRO A 66 -13.60 15.11 -8.72
N VAL A 67 -14.44 16.09 -8.41
CA VAL A 67 -14.23 17.01 -7.29
C VAL A 67 -13.99 16.27 -5.97
N ALA A 68 -14.68 15.13 -5.77
CA ALA A 68 -14.49 14.30 -4.58
C ALA A 68 -13.05 13.76 -4.47
N ALA A 69 -12.43 13.36 -5.58
CA ALA A 69 -11.05 12.89 -5.61
C ALA A 69 -10.07 14.04 -5.44
N SER A 70 -10.26 15.15 -6.20
CA SER A 70 -9.38 16.32 -6.08
C SER A 70 -9.41 16.97 -4.69
N ASN A 71 -10.53 16.90 -3.97
CA ASN A 71 -10.60 17.34 -2.59
C ASN A 71 -9.79 16.48 -1.61
N VAL A 72 -9.49 15.23 -1.99
CA VAL A 72 -8.65 14.33 -1.18
C VAL A 72 -7.18 14.62 -1.43
N HIS A 73 -6.72 14.53 -2.68
CA HIS A 73 -5.29 14.61 -3.02
C HIS A 73 -4.83 15.99 -3.55
N GLY A 74 -5.73 16.97 -3.68
CA GLY A 74 -5.38 18.35 -4.05
C GLY A 74 -5.07 18.59 -5.53
N VAL A 75 -5.10 17.57 -6.40
CA VAL A 75 -4.83 17.72 -7.84
C VAL A 75 -6.14 17.85 -8.59
N THR A 76 -6.34 18.99 -9.26
CA THR A 76 -7.52 19.22 -10.12
C THR A 76 -7.23 18.78 -11.56
N THR A 77 -8.28 18.67 -12.36
CA THR A 77 -8.16 18.39 -13.81
C THR A 77 -7.24 19.38 -14.51
N GLU A 78 -7.35 20.67 -14.18
CA GLU A 78 -6.54 21.73 -14.75
C GLU A 78 -5.06 21.56 -14.40
N ILE A 79 -4.75 21.20 -13.13
CA ILE A 79 -3.38 20.96 -12.69
C ILE A 79 -2.81 19.74 -13.44
N ALA A 80 -3.55 18.64 -13.48
CA ALA A 80 -3.12 17.43 -14.16
C ALA A 80 -2.86 17.66 -15.66
N ARG A 81 -3.75 18.35 -16.36
CA ARG A 81 -3.57 18.71 -17.79
C ARG A 81 -2.42 19.66 -18.04
N ALA A 82 -2.19 20.62 -17.14
CA ALA A 82 -1.14 21.62 -17.33
C ALA A 82 0.27 21.12 -16.97
N ARG A 83 0.39 20.18 -16.03
CA ARG A 83 1.66 19.79 -15.41
C ARG A 83 1.90 18.27 -15.42
N GLY A 84 0.85 17.48 -15.61
CA GLY A 84 0.94 16.03 -15.67
C GLY A 84 1.63 15.56 -16.94
N ARG A 85 2.32 14.44 -16.81
CA ARG A 85 2.97 13.74 -17.92
C ARG A 85 1.99 12.78 -18.60
N ASN A 86 2.34 12.32 -19.76
CA ASN A 86 1.55 11.31 -20.46
C ASN A 86 1.35 10.05 -19.60
N SER A 87 0.11 9.59 -19.45
CA SER A 87 -0.25 8.45 -18.61
C SER A 87 0.56 7.18 -18.97
N LYS A 88 0.74 6.88 -20.27
CA LYS A 88 1.49 5.71 -20.70
C LYS A 88 2.96 5.75 -20.25
N GLU A 89 3.60 6.91 -20.32
CA GLU A 89 4.99 7.09 -19.89
C GLU A 89 5.09 6.90 -18.37
N VAL A 90 4.20 7.53 -17.62
CA VAL A 90 4.15 7.42 -16.15
C VAL A 90 3.91 5.98 -15.72
N VAL A 91 2.92 5.30 -16.28
CA VAL A 91 2.63 3.88 -15.97
C VAL A 91 3.81 2.99 -16.32
N SER A 92 4.48 3.22 -17.45
CA SER A 92 5.69 2.46 -17.83
C SER A 92 6.80 2.62 -16.79
N GLU A 93 7.07 3.83 -16.35
CA GLU A 93 8.11 4.10 -15.35
C GLU A 93 7.77 3.52 -13.97
N ILE A 94 6.50 3.58 -13.56
CA ILE A 94 6.04 2.93 -12.32
C ILE A 94 6.28 1.42 -12.38
N LEU A 95 5.87 0.77 -13.48
CA LEU A 95 6.06 -0.66 -13.69
C LEU A 95 7.55 -1.05 -13.67
N GLU A 96 8.41 -0.27 -14.34
CA GLU A 96 9.85 -0.50 -14.36
C GLU A 96 10.47 -0.35 -12.98
N THR A 97 10.06 0.68 -12.24
CA THR A 97 10.54 0.94 -10.86
C THR A 97 10.18 -0.22 -9.93
N LEU A 98 8.92 -0.67 -9.97
CA LEU A 98 8.46 -1.80 -9.14
C LEU A 98 9.14 -3.12 -9.54
N ARG A 99 9.30 -3.39 -10.84
CA ARG A 99 10.09 -4.55 -11.31
C ARG A 99 11.53 -4.50 -10.81
N GLY A 100 12.13 -3.30 -10.75
CA GLY A 100 13.45 -3.09 -10.18
C GLY A 100 13.53 -3.50 -8.71
N PHE A 101 12.57 -3.09 -7.89
CA PHE A 101 12.51 -3.47 -6.46
C PHE A 101 12.32 -4.99 -6.31
N PHE A 102 11.36 -5.58 -7.02
CA PHE A 102 11.13 -7.03 -6.96
C PHE A 102 12.35 -7.83 -7.41
N SER A 103 13.02 -7.41 -8.50
CA SER A 103 14.24 -8.08 -9.00
C SER A 103 15.41 -7.98 -8.02
N ALA A 104 15.45 -6.92 -7.21
CA ALA A 104 16.44 -6.75 -6.14
C ALA A 104 16.05 -7.49 -4.84
N GLY A 105 14.90 -8.15 -4.79
CA GLY A 105 14.38 -8.81 -3.59
C GLY A 105 13.94 -7.82 -2.50
N ILE A 106 13.71 -6.55 -2.86
CA ILE A 106 13.25 -5.52 -1.92
C ILE A 106 11.72 -5.61 -1.84
N PRO A 107 11.16 -5.85 -0.64
CA PRO A 107 9.71 -5.92 -0.48
C PRO A 107 9.05 -4.56 -0.71
N VAL A 108 7.93 -4.58 -1.45
CA VAL A 108 7.13 -3.38 -1.71
C VAL A 108 5.97 -3.33 -0.73
N VAL A 109 5.87 -2.23 0.01
CA VAL A 109 4.78 -1.97 0.96
C VAL A 109 3.74 -1.09 0.29
N ALA A 110 2.48 -1.52 0.32
CA ALA A 110 1.32 -0.71 -0.03
C ALA A 110 0.19 -0.93 0.98
N TYR A 111 -0.40 0.13 1.52
CA TYR A 111 -1.51 0.01 2.48
C TYR A 111 -2.83 -0.28 1.76
N ASN A 112 -3.41 -1.46 1.95
CA ASN A 112 -4.50 -1.96 1.14
C ASN A 112 -4.05 -2.23 -0.31
N ALA A 113 -2.97 -2.98 -0.44
CA ALA A 113 -2.28 -3.29 -1.70
C ALA A 113 -3.20 -3.63 -2.90
N PRO A 114 -4.36 -4.32 -2.72
CA PRO A 114 -5.27 -4.56 -3.83
C PRO A 114 -5.79 -3.30 -4.53
N TYR A 115 -5.86 -2.16 -3.84
CA TYR A 115 -6.26 -0.91 -4.46
C TYR A 115 -5.22 -0.47 -5.50
N ASP A 116 -3.98 -0.31 -5.07
CA ASP A 116 -2.91 0.21 -5.91
C ASP A 116 -2.53 -0.75 -7.04
N PHE A 117 -2.34 -2.01 -6.71
CA PHE A 117 -1.89 -3.01 -7.70
C PHE A 117 -2.96 -3.39 -8.71
N THR A 118 -4.25 -3.34 -8.35
CA THR A 118 -5.33 -3.59 -9.30
C THR A 118 -5.50 -2.41 -10.27
N ILE A 119 -5.48 -1.18 -9.75
CA ILE A 119 -5.55 0.01 -10.61
C ILE A 119 -4.35 0.07 -11.55
N LEU A 120 -3.13 -0.18 -11.04
CA LEU A 120 -1.92 -0.23 -11.87
C LEU A 120 -2.01 -1.31 -12.96
N HIS A 121 -2.59 -2.48 -12.63
CA HIS A 121 -2.82 -3.54 -13.61
C HIS A 121 -3.74 -3.07 -14.76
N HIS A 122 -4.88 -2.46 -14.42
CA HIS A 122 -5.82 -1.97 -15.45
C HIS A 122 -5.26 -0.78 -16.22
N GLU A 123 -4.48 0.09 -15.58
CA GLU A 123 -3.79 1.19 -16.27
C GLU A 123 -2.72 0.67 -17.24
N ALA A 124 -1.98 -0.38 -16.87
CA ALA A 124 -1.04 -1.02 -17.78
C ALA A 124 -1.74 -1.54 -19.04
N LEU A 125 -2.81 -2.34 -18.88
CA LEU A 125 -3.59 -2.87 -19.99
C LEU A 125 -4.17 -1.76 -20.87
N ARG A 126 -4.72 -0.73 -20.28
CA ARG A 126 -5.32 0.42 -20.98
C ARG A 126 -4.32 1.18 -21.84
N ASN A 127 -3.08 1.26 -21.37
CA ASN A 127 -1.98 1.89 -22.08
C ASN A 127 -1.24 0.94 -23.06
N GLY A 128 -1.69 -0.32 -23.20
CA GLY A 128 -1.03 -1.33 -24.04
C GLY A 128 0.34 -1.74 -23.51
N LEU A 129 0.52 -1.72 -22.18
CA LEU A 129 1.72 -2.16 -21.48
C LEU A 129 1.47 -3.54 -20.84
N GLU A 130 2.54 -4.30 -20.63
CA GLU A 130 2.48 -5.56 -19.90
C GLU A 130 2.36 -5.28 -18.40
N PRO A 131 1.31 -5.76 -17.72
CA PRO A 131 1.17 -5.63 -16.28
C PRO A 131 2.28 -6.34 -15.50
N LEU A 132 2.36 -6.12 -14.20
CA LEU A 132 3.21 -6.93 -13.33
C LEU A 132 2.65 -8.35 -13.28
N SER A 133 3.49 -9.33 -13.65
CA SER A 133 3.16 -10.75 -13.49
C SER A 133 3.60 -11.20 -12.11
N ASP A 134 2.65 -11.67 -11.29
CA ASP A 134 2.88 -12.17 -9.92
C ASP A 134 3.82 -11.27 -9.08
N PRO A 135 3.42 -10.00 -8.80
CA PRO A 135 4.27 -9.06 -8.10
C PRO A 135 4.56 -9.54 -6.67
N MET A 136 5.83 -9.78 -6.36
CA MET A 136 6.28 -10.29 -5.06
C MET A 136 7.75 -9.93 -4.77
N PRO A 137 8.17 -9.75 -3.49
CA PRO A 137 7.31 -9.80 -2.31
C PRO A 137 6.60 -8.47 -2.04
N ILE A 138 5.32 -8.55 -1.64
CA ILE A 138 4.52 -7.40 -1.21
C ILE A 138 4.19 -7.53 0.28
N ILE A 139 4.12 -6.40 0.96
CA ILE A 139 3.67 -6.29 2.35
C ILE A 139 2.51 -5.32 2.40
N ASP A 140 1.37 -5.77 2.89
CA ASP A 140 0.17 -4.96 3.11
C ASP A 140 -0.09 -4.76 4.61
N PRO A 141 0.23 -3.59 5.16
CA PRO A 141 0.04 -3.33 6.59
C PRO A 141 -1.40 -3.46 7.06
N LEU A 142 -2.40 -3.30 6.18
CA LEU A 142 -3.80 -3.53 6.52
C LEU A 142 -4.09 -5.01 6.77
N VAL A 143 -3.53 -5.91 5.94
CA VAL A 143 -3.66 -7.36 6.11
C VAL A 143 -2.94 -7.80 7.38
N LEU A 144 -1.73 -7.28 7.61
CA LEU A 144 -0.95 -7.56 8.81
C LEU A 144 -1.68 -7.09 10.08
N ASP A 145 -2.16 -5.84 10.10
CA ASP A 145 -2.86 -5.26 11.25
C ASP A 145 -4.11 -6.06 11.61
N LYS A 146 -4.88 -6.50 10.62
CA LYS A 146 -6.05 -7.35 10.84
C LYS A 146 -5.67 -8.74 11.36
N PHE A 147 -4.52 -9.28 10.96
CA PHE A 147 -4.05 -10.59 11.42
C PHE A 147 -3.52 -10.52 12.85
N VAL A 148 -2.63 -9.57 13.17
CA VAL A 148 -1.97 -9.52 14.48
C VAL A 148 -2.87 -9.01 15.61
N ASP A 149 -3.89 -8.21 15.27
CA ASP A 149 -4.84 -7.57 16.20
C ASP A 149 -6.29 -7.72 15.71
N GLN A 150 -6.69 -8.98 15.53
CA GLN A 150 -7.96 -9.39 14.92
C GLN A 150 -9.19 -8.76 15.59
N TYR A 151 -9.15 -8.58 16.91
CA TYR A 151 -10.32 -8.16 17.70
C TYR A 151 -10.36 -6.66 17.99
N ARG A 152 -9.41 -5.89 17.49
CA ARG A 152 -9.45 -4.43 17.63
C ARG A 152 -10.68 -3.85 16.94
N SER A 153 -11.50 -3.16 17.71
CA SER A 153 -12.68 -2.48 17.19
C SER A 153 -12.33 -1.22 16.40
N GLY A 154 -13.25 -0.78 15.56
CA GLY A 154 -13.13 0.48 14.80
C GLY A 154 -12.56 0.32 13.39
N LYS A 155 -12.33 1.47 12.74
CA LYS A 155 -11.80 1.53 11.38
C LYS A 155 -10.31 1.15 11.36
N ARG A 156 -9.87 0.65 10.22
CA ARG A 156 -8.48 0.29 9.95
C ARG A 156 -7.93 1.05 8.75
N THR A 157 -8.18 2.37 8.72
CA THR A 157 -7.54 3.25 7.75
C THR A 157 -6.08 3.45 8.10
N LEU A 158 -5.26 3.90 7.15
CA LEU A 158 -3.84 4.19 7.39
C LEU A 158 -3.66 5.15 8.58
N GLN A 159 -4.47 6.21 8.67
CA GLN A 159 -4.43 7.19 9.76
C GLN A 159 -4.69 6.55 11.13
N ILE A 160 -5.67 5.64 11.21
CA ILE A 160 -5.98 4.93 12.46
C ILE A 160 -4.86 3.94 12.80
N ALA A 161 -4.36 3.19 11.82
CA ALA A 161 -3.25 2.27 12.03
C ALA A 161 -1.99 3.03 12.46
N ALA A 162 -1.64 4.13 11.80
CA ALA A 162 -0.53 4.99 12.19
C ALA A 162 -0.64 5.44 13.66
N SER A 163 -1.82 5.91 14.08
CA SER A 163 -2.08 6.28 15.48
C SER A 163 -1.88 5.11 16.44
N VAL A 164 -2.38 3.91 16.11
CA VAL A 164 -2.28 2.70 16.96
C VAL A 164 -0.83 2.23 17.11
N TYR A 165 -0.03 2.40 16.08
CA TYR A 165 1.37 1.98 16.04
C TYR A 165 2.35 3.12 16.37
N GLY A 166 1.87 4.31 16.75
CA GLY A 166 2.70 5.44 17.16
C GLY A 166 3.48 6.10 16.00
N VAL A 167 3.00 5.91 14.77
CA VAL A 167 3.57 6.53 13.57
C VAL A 167 2.96 7.91 13.35
N GLN A 168 3.81 8.91 13.22
CA GLN A 168 3.36 10.27 12.89
C GLN A 168 3.07 10.37 11.39
N LEU A 169 1.89 10.88 11.06
CA LEU A 169 1.49 11.26 9.71
C LEU A 169 1.67 12.77 9.55
N SER A 170 2.51 13.17 8.61
CA SER A 170 2.59 14.54 8.11
C SER A 170 1.90 14.58 6.75
N ASP A 171 1.07 15.59 6.51
CA ASP A 171 0.42 15.85 5.21
C ASP A 171 -0.37 14.65 4.62
N ALA A 172 -1.34 14.14 5.37
CA ALA A 172 -2.26 13.09 4.90
C ALA A 172 -2.86 13.44 3.52
N HIS A 173 -3.00 12.40 2.66
CA HIS A 173 -3.45 12.49 1.27
C HIS A 173 -2.42 13.07 0.29
N ASN A 174 -1.15 12.93 0.62
CA ASN A 174 -0.04 13.05 -0.31
C ASN A 174 0.56 11.65 -0.49
N ALA A 175 0.63 11.16 -1.73
CA ALA A 175 1.08 9.80 -2.03
C ALA A 175 2.43 9.45 -1.36
N THR A 176 3.37 10.39 -1.32
CA THR A 176 4.68 10.17 -0.67
C THR A 176 4.57 10.04 0.84
N ALA A 177 3.79 10.93 1.50
CA ALA A 177 3.61 10.89 2.94
C ALA A 177 2.88 9.63 3.37
N ASP A 178 1.82 9.25 2.64
CA ASP A 178 1.03 8.05 2.92
C ASP A 178 1.82 6.76 2.64
N ALA A 179 2.60 6.69 1.55
CA ALA A 179 3.52 5.58 1.28
C ALA A 179 4.55 5.39 2.40
N ILE A 180 5.23 6.46 2.83
CA ILE A 180 6.22 6.40 3.92
C ILE A 180 5.54 5.99 5.24
N ALA A 181 4.36 6.50 5.53
CA ALA A 181 3.61 6.13 6.71
C ALA A 181 3.20 4.65 6.69
N ALA A 182 2.79 4.10 5.53
CA ALA A 182 2.51 2.68 5.35
C ALA A 182 3.74 1.82 5.66
N GLY A 183 4.91 2.21 5.16
CA GLY A 183 6.18 1.54 5.46
C GLY A 183 6.51 1.55 6.95
N LYS A 184 6.40 2.71 7.61
CA LYS A 184 6.62 2.84 9.06
C LYS A 184 5.61 2.02 9.87
N VAL A 185 4.36 1.93 9.45
CA VAL A 185 3.35 1.07 10.08
C VAL A 185 3.74 -0.40 9.93
N ALA A 186 4.22 -0.85 8.75
CA ALA A 186 4.72 -2.21 8.55
C ALA A 186 5.90 -2.51 9.51
N GLN A 187 6.86 -1.60 9.64
CA GLN A 187 7.99 -1.72 10.55
C GLN A 187 7.57 -1.78 12.01
N ALA A 188 6.62 -0.94 12.42
CA ALA A 188 6.09 -0.94 13.78
C ALA A 188 5.31 -2.22 14.10
N ILE A 189 4.56 -2.76 13.14
CA ILE A 189 3.89 -4.08 13.26
C ILE A 189 4.96 -5.19 13.40
N ALA A 190 6.00 -5.17 12.58
CA ALA A 190 7.10 -6.12 12.64
C ALA A 190 7.78 -6.13 14.01
N LEU A 191 8.07 -4.96 14.55
CA LEU A 191 8.70 -4.81 15.86
C LEU A 191 7.78 -5.29 16.99
N LYS A 192 6.52 -4.88 17.00
CA LYS A 192 5.56 -5.16 18.06
C LYS A 192 5.09 -6.61 18.08
N HIS A 193 5.04 -7.25 16.92
CA HIS A 193 4.43 -8.56 16.73
C HIS A 193 5.37 -9.58 16.08
N ALA A 194 6.70 -9.42 16.21
CA ALA A 194 7.71 -10.28 15.60
C ALA A 194 7.44 -11.78 15.81
N ALA A 195 7.01 -12.19 17.00
CA ALA A 195 6.72 -13.59 17.30
C ALA A 195 5.53 -14.19 16.53
N LYS A 196 4.70 -13.37 15.86
CA LYS A 196 3.55 -13.81 15.07
C LYS A 196 3.81 -13.83 13.56
N LEU A 197 4.92 -13.26 13.13
CA LEU A 197 5.21 -13.04 11.71
C LEU A 197 6.46 -13.84 11.30
N PRO A 198 6.51 -14.39 10.10
CA PRO A 198 7.68 -15.07 9.60
C PRO A 198 8.84 -14.09 9.37
N SER A 199 10.06 -14.59 9.46
CA SER A 199 11.27 -13.83 9.16
C SER A 199 11.56 -13.75 7.66
N ASP A 200 11.08 -14.72 6.89
CA ASP A 200 11.18 -14.75 5.43
C ASP A 200 10.04 -13.93 4.81
N VAL A 201 10.40 -13.01 3.91
CA VAL A 201 9.43 -12.11 3.31
C VAL A 201 8.56 -12.77 2.23
N PHE A 202 9.05 -13.80 1.57
CA PHE A 202 8.27 -14.52 0.58
C PHE A 202 7.24 -15.42 1.26
N GLU A 203 7.60 -16.04 2.39
CA GLU A 203 6.64 -16.72 3.27
C GLU A 203 5.58 -15.74 3.79
N LEU A 204 5.99 -14.54 4.23
CA LEU A 204 5.05 -13.50 4.66
C LEU A 204 4.09 -13.10 3.54
N HIS A 205 4.60 -12.95 2.31
CA HIS A 205 3.76 -12.63 1.15
C HIS A 205 2.70 -13.70 0.91
N ASP A 206 3.08 -14.99 0.92
CA ASP A 206 2.14 -16.09 0.70
C ASP A 206 1.12 -16.23 1.83
N LEU A 207 1.53 -16.02 3.07
CA LEU A 207 0.60 -15.99 4.21
C LEU A 207 -0.42 -14.84 4.11
N GLN A 208 -0.03 -13.69 3.61
CA GLN A 208 -0.97 -12.59 3.38
C GLN A 208 -2.04 -12.93 2.34
N LYS A 209 -1.73 -13.72 1.31
CA LYS A 209 -2.74 -14.26 0.38
C LYS A 209 -3.80 -15.06 1.14
N VAL A 210 -3.38 -15.94 2.06
CA VAL A 210 -4.28 -16.75 2.88
C VAL A 210 -5.08 -15.88 3.87
N TRP A 211 -4.41 -14.95 4.53
CA TRP A 211 -5.08 -14.07 5.50
C TRP A 211 -6.07 -13.14 4.83
N SER A 212 -5.78 -12.62 3.65
CA SER A 212 -6.70 -11.76 2.91
C SER A 212 -8.00 -12.47 2.53
N VAL A 213 -7.92 -13.74 2.10
CA VAL A 213 -9.12 -14.56 1.82
C VAL A 213 -9.99 -14.71 3.08
N SER A 214 -9.39 -15.07 4.22
CA SER A 214 -10.12 -15.21 5.49
C SER A 214 -10.75 -13.88 5.96
N GLN A 215 -10.05 -12.76 5.72
CA GLN A 215 -10.55 -11.41 6.04
C GLN A 215 -11.71 -11.01 5.12
N ASP A 216 -11.63 -11.33 3.84
CA ASP A 216 -12.69 -11.09 2.86
C ASP A 216 -13.94 -11.93 3.19
N ASP A 217 -13.77 -13.21 3.55
CA ASP A 217 -14.87 -14.08 3.97
C ASP A 217 -15.57 -13.53 5.23
N SER A 218 -14.79 -13.09 6.21
CA SER A 218 -15.32 -12.49 7.44
C SER A 218 -16.08 -11.19 7.14
N TYR A 219 -15.56 -10.37 6.23
CA TYR A 219 -16.20 -9.12 5.80
C TYR A 219 -17.48 -9.38 5.02
N GLU A 220 -17.50 -10.37 4.14
CA GLU A 220 -18.69 -10.76 3.39
C GLU A 220 -19.82 -11.24 4.33
N ILE A 221 -19.49 -12.12 5.30
CA ILE A 221 -20.43 -12.57 6.32
C ILE A 221 -20.98 -11.39 7.12
N PHE A 222 -20.14 -10.46 7.51
CA PHE A 222 -20.56 -9.25 8.24
C PHE A 222 -21.49 -8.38 7.41
N ARG A 223 -21.17 -8.14 6.14
CA ARG A 223 -21.97 -7.28 5.24
C ARG A 223 -23.30 -7.90 4.89
N ARG A 224 -23.39 -9.22 4.75
CA ARG A 224 -24.64 -9.95 4.47
C ARG A 224 -25.69 -9.83 5.56
N LYS A 225 -25.31 -9.42 6.78
CA LYS A 225 -26.30 -9.10 7.84
C LYS A 225 -27.19 -7.91 7.47
N SER A 226 -26.71 -6.98 6.68
CA SER A 226 -27.45 -5.79 6.23
C SER A 226 -27.74 -5.77 4.73
N SER A 227 -27.03 -6.56 3.94
CA SER A 227 -27.12 -6.65 2.48
C SER A 227 -26.97 -8.11 2.07
N PRO A 228 -28.04 -8.92 2.06
CA PRO A 228 -27.96 -10.38 1.90
C PRO A 228 -27.22 -10.86 0.64
N ASP A 229 -27.33 -10.10 -0.46
CA ASP A 229 -26.73 -10.45 -1.75
C ASP A 229 -25.28 -9.88 -1.91
N PHE A 230 -24.75 -9.29 -0.85
CA PHE A 230 -23.39 -8.73 -0.93
C PHE A 230 -22.36 -9.82 -1.17
N THR A 231 -21.49 -9.59 -2.16
CA THR A 231 -20.33 -10.41 -2.46
C THR A 231 -19.08 -9.53 -2.47
N VAL A 232 -17.97 -10.05 -1.95
CA VAL A 232 -16.67 -9.36 -2.00
C VAL A 232 -15.91 -9.80 -3.24
N VAL A 233 -15.30 -8.86 -3.94
CA VAL A 233 -14.32 -9.18 -4.99
C VAL A 233 -13.03 -9.61 -4.30
N ARG A 234 -12.67 -10.88 -4.50
CA ARG A 234 -11.48 -11.50 -3.89
C ARG A 234 -10.26 -11.28 -4.79
N GLY A 235 -9.11 -11.45 -4.20
CA GLY A 235 -7.82 -11.33 -4.85
C GLY A 235 -6.86 -10.45 -4.04
N TRP A 236 -5.62 -10.93 -3.92
CA TRP A 236 -4.54 -10.18 -3.30
C TRP A 236 -3.21 -10.66 -3.90
N PRO A 237 -2.29 -9.77 -4.27
CA PRO A 237 -2.38 -8.31 -4.16
C PRO A 237 -3.14 -7.65 -5.30
N VAL A 238 -3.64 -8.39 -6.27
CA VAL A 238 -4.42 -7.91 -7.41
C VAL A 238 -5.80 -8.58 -7.40
N LYS A 239 -6.85 -7.81 -7.63
CA LYS A 239 -8.25 -8.27 -7.77
C LYS A 239 -8.62 -8.26 -9.24
N LEU A 240 -8.78 -9.43 -9.85
CA LEU A 240 -9.14 -9.61 -11.27
C LEU A 240 -10.42 -10.40 -11.41
#